data_bcb141b98ff02fcd0cdacd8281bda1e3
#
_entry.id   bcb141b98ff02fcd0cdacd8281bda1e3
#
_cell.length_a   1.000
_cell.length_b   1.000
_cell.length_c   1.000
_cell.angle_alpha   90.00
_cell.angle_beta   90.00
_cell.angle_gamma   90.00
#
_symmetry.space_group_name_H-M   'P 1'
#
loop_
_entity.id
_entity.type
_entity.pdbx_description
1 polymer ?
#
loop_
_entity_poly.entity_id
_entity_poly.type
_entity_poly.pdbx_seq_one_letter_code
_entity_poly.pdbx_strand_id
1 'polypeptide(L)'
;MKIVVLDGYTENPGDLSWDALKELGEVEVYDRTSYEESPLIAERIGDAEIVVINKTPISKETMDKCENIKLIAVLATGYNVVDYAYAKEKGIPVVNVPTYGTQIVGQYALGLLLEICSHYGHHDECVKEGKWENNPDRKSVV
;
A
#
# COMPACT_ATOMS: atom_id res chain seq x y z
N MET A 1 -9.98 22.21 8.45
CA MET A 1 -9.42 21.43 7.34
C MET A 1 -10.06 20.06 7.39
N LYS A 2 -10.61 19.60 6.27
CA LYS A 2 -11.25 18.28 6.19
C LYS A 2 -10.32 17.30 5.46
N ILE A 3 -10.11 16.14 6.06
CA ILE A 3 -9.20 15.08 5.58
C ILE A 3 -10.05 13.84 5.34
N VAL A 4 -9.91 13.21 4.20
CA VAL A 4 -10.54 11.91 3.91
C VAL A 4 -9.48 10.85 3.65
N VAL A 5 -9.66 9.68 4.24
CA VAL A 5 -8.84 8.49 4.00
C VAL A 5 -9.71 7.47 3.27
N LEU A 6 -9.33 7.09 2.04
CA LEU A 6 -10.18 6.24 1.19
C LEU A 6 -9.87 4.75 1.28
N ASP A 7 -8.68 4.39 1.78
CA ASP A 7 -8.18 3.02 1.85
C ASP A 7 -7.64 2.67 3.25
N GLY A 8 -8.30 3.14 4.31
CA GLY A 8 -7.80 3.07 5.68
C GLY A 8 -7.39 1.68 6.15
N TYR A 9 -8.12 0.63 5.76
CA TYR A 9 -7.81 -0.74 6.14
C TYR A 9 -6.46 -1.24 5.58
N THR A 10 -5.99 -0.70 4.45
CA THR A 10 -4.71 -1.13 3.86
C THR A 10 -3.51 -0.69 4.68
N GLU A 11 -3.66 0.36 5.49
CA GLU A 11 -2.61 0.98 6.29
C GLU A 11 -2.80 0.74 7.78
N ASN A 12 -4.06 0.66 8.21
CA ASN A 12 -4.44 0.51 9.60
C ASN A 12 -5.61 -0.47 9.73
N PRO A 13 -5.35 -1.77 9.77
CA PRO A 13 -6.40 -2.78 9.98
C PRO A 13 -6.95 -2.80 11.42
N GLY A 14 -6.61 -1.81 12.24
CA GLY A 14 -7.08 -1.65 13.61
C GLY A 14 -5.98 -1.71 14.67
N ASP A 15 -4.71 -1.75 14.26
CA ASP A 15 -3.53 -1.81 15.14
C ASP A 15 -2.87 -0.44 15.36
N LEU A 16 -3.27 0.58 14.60
CA LEU A 16 -2.78 1.95 14.71
C LEU A 16 -3.89 2.93 15.06
N SER A 17 -3.53 4.16 15.44
CA SER A 17 -4.45 5.25 15.69
C SER A 17 -4.39 6.30 14.58
N TRP A 18 -5.56 6.89 14.26
CA TRP A 18 -5.69 8.07 13.41
C TRP A 18 -5.63 9.39 14.19
N ASP A 19 -5.30 9.36 15.49
CA ASP A 19 -5.40 10.54 16.36
C ASP A 19 -4.46 11.66 15.92
N ALA A 20 -3.25 11.33 15.47
CA ALA A 20 -2.32 12.32 14.92
C ALA A 20 -2.89 13.08 13.70
N LEU A 21 -3.69 12.40 12.86
CA LEU A 21 -4.41 13.06 11.75
C LEU A 21 -5.57 13.91 12.24
N LYS A 22 -6.29 13.45 13.28
CA LYS A 22 -7.42 14.18 13.87
C LYS A 22 -6.98 15.48 14.55
N GLU A 23 -5.75 15.56 15.03
CA GLU A 23 -5.16 16.82 15.55
C GLU A 23 -5.02 17.90 14.47
N LEU A 24 -4.92 17.50 13.19
CA LEU A 24 -4.77 18.40 12.06
C LEU A 24 -6.12 18.90 11.52
N GLY A 25 -7.21 18.20 11.80
CA GLY A 25 -8.53 18.58 11.30
C GLY A 25 -9.59 17.50 11.45
N GLU A 26 -10.71 17.68 10.81
CA GLU A 26 -11.78 16.70 10.74
C GLU A 26 -11.36 15.56 9.81
N VAL A 27 -11.35 14.33 10.31
CA VAL A 27 -10.90 13.14 9.58
C VAL A 27 -12.06 12.16 9.40
N GLU A 28 -12.34 11.82 8.16
CA GLU A 28 -13.23 10.75 7.77
C GLU A 28 -12.44 9.59 7.18
N VAL A 29 -12.67 8.38 7.67
CA VAL A 29 -11.90 7.19 7.25
C VAL A 29 -12.85 6.14 6.69
N TYR A 30 -12.59 5.74 5.45
CA TYR A 30 -13.23 4.59 4.81
C TYR A 30 -12.23 3.45 4.73
N ASP A 31 -12.61 2.26 5.15
CA ASP A 31 -11.75 1.08 5.12
C ASP A 31 -11.29 0.75 3.70
N ARG A 32 -12.22 0.79 2.75
CA ARG A 32 -11.97 0.58 1.31
C ARG A 32 -12.98 1.36 0.50
N THR A 33 -12.53 1.97 -0.60
CA THR A 33 -13.44 2.67 -1.51
C THR A 33 -13.58 1.92 -2.83
N SER A 34 -12.55 1.92 -3.68
CA SER A 34 -12.57 1.21 -4.97
C SER A 34 -11.15 1.02 -5.50
N TYR A 35 -10.90 -0.06 -6.21
CA TYR A 35 -9.67 -0.27 -6.99
C TYR A 35 -9.78 0.17 -8.45
N GLU A 36 -10.99 0.55 -8.86
CA GLU A 36 -11.29 1.02 -10.21
C GLU A 36 -11.99 2.38 -10.13
N GLU A 37 -11.99 3.12 -11.23
CA GLU A 37 -12.74 4.38 -11.31
C GLU A 37 -14.21 4.14 -10.96
N SER A 38 -14.72 4.99 -10.06
CA SER A 38 -16.09 4.87 -9.56
C SER A 38 -16.61 6.23 -9.09
N PRO A 39 -17.88 6.56 -9.36
CA PRO A 39 -18.53 7.76 -8.81
C PRO A 39 -18.46 7.86 -7.28
N LEU A 40 -18.38 6.71 -6.59
CA LEU A 40 -18.25 6.63 -5.14
C LEU A 40 -16.99 7.34 -4.61
N ILE A 41 -15.92 7.41 -5.42
CA ILE A 41 -14.66 8.07 -5.03
C ILE A 41 -14.92 9.56 -4.82
N ALA A 42 -15.50 10.23 -5.80
CA ALA A 42 -15.83 11.64 -5.70
C ALA A 42 -16.89 11.92 -4.62
N GLU A 43 -17.86 11.03 -4.45
CA GLU A 43 -18.88 11.13 -3.39
C GLU A 43 -18.24 11.10 -2.00
N ARG A 44 -17.28 10.20 -1.75
CA ARG A 44 -16.56 10.09 -0.47
C ARG A 44 -15.57 11.22 -0.23
N ILE A 45 -14.93 11.73 -1.28
CA ILE A 45 -14.07 12.90 -1.16
C ILE A 45 -14.90 14.11 -0.76
N GLY A 46 -16.06 14.32 -1.41
CA GLY A 46 -16.95 15.44 -1.11
C GLY A 46 -16.23 16.77 -1.13
N ASP A 47 -16.22 17.45 0.00
CA ASP A 47 -15.60 18.76 0.21
C ASP A 47 -14.21 18.69 0.89
N ALA A 48 -13.61 17.51 0.98
CA ALA A 48 -12.31 17.33 1.63
C ALA A 48 -11.20 18.11 0.92
N GLU A 49 -10.31 18.67 1.72
CA GLU A 49 -9.13 19.42 1.26
C GLU A 49 -7.90 18.53 1.11
N ILE A 50 -7.81 17.47 1.92
CA ILE A 50 -6.72 16.49 1.87
C ILE A 50 -7.31 15.12 1.61
N VAL A 51 -6.79 14.44 0.60
CA VAL A 51 -7.18 13.08 0.20
C VAL A 51 -6.02 12.14 0.46
N VAL A 52 -6.23 11.16 1.34
CA VAL A 52 -5.24 10.13 1.69
C VAL A 52 -5.68 8.81 1.08
N ILE A 53 -4.82 8.21 0.29
CA ILE A 53 -5.10 6.98 -0.47
C ILE A 53 -3.94 6.00 -0.43
N ASN A 54 -4.23 4.76 -0.80
CA ASN A 54 -3.21 3.77 -1.17
C ASN A 54 -3.47 3.20 -2.57
N LYS A 55 -4.64 2.64 -2.82
CA LYS A 55 -4.99 1.96 -4.09
C LYS A 55 -6.15 2.59 -4.84
N THR A 56 -6.95 3.41 -4.19
CA THR A 56 -8.07 4.11 -4.82
C THR A 56 -7.54 5.04 -5.91
N PRO A 57 -8.00 4.93 -7.18
CA PRO A 57 -7.58 5.80 -8.26
C PRO A 57 -8.13 7.21 -8.10
N ILE A 58 -7.30 8.21 -8.41
CA ILE A 58 -7.72 9.62 -8.48
C ILE A 58 -7.46 10.11 -9.89
N SER A 59 -8.50 10.06 -10.69
CA SER A 59 -8.48 10.49 -12.09
C SER A 59 -8.70 12.00 -12.24
N LYS A 60 -8.52 12.45 -13.47
CA LYS A 60 -8.92 13.80 -13.90
C LYS A 60 -10.37 14.10 -13.53
N GLU A 61 -11.31 13.17 -13.86
CA GLU A 61 -12.73 13.37 -13.61
C GLU A 61 -13.05 13.51 -12.11
N THR A 62 -12.36 12.73 -11.29
CA THR A 62 -12.48 12.85 -9.82
C THR A 62 -12.00 14.21 -9.32
N MET A 63 -10.83 14.65 -9.79
CA MET A 63 -10.29 15.97 -9.42
C MET A 63 -11.13 17.14 -9.94
N ASP A 64 -11.82 16.99 -11.07
CA ASP A 64 -12.73 18.01 -11.59
C ASP A 64 -14.03 18.11 -10.78
N LYS A 65 -14.49 17.00 -10.21
CA LYS A 65 -15.67 16.98 -9.33
C LYS A 65 -15.37 17.46 -7.91
N CYS A 66 -14.13 17.34 -7.47
CA CYS A 66 -13.70 17.62 -6.09
C CYS A 66 -12.73 18.83 -6.08
N GLU A 67 -13.24 20.01 -6.36
CA GLU A 67 -12.45 21.24 -6.55
C GLU A 67 -11.72 21.71 -5.28
N ASN A 68 -12.12 21.22 -4.11
CA ASN A 68 -11.52 21.62 -2.83
C ASN A 68 -10.20 20.90 -2.51
N ILE A 69 -9.80 19.90 -3.30
CA ILE A 69 -8.57 19.14 -3.06
C ILE A 69 -7.35 20.07 -3.14
N LYS A 70 -6.59 20.12 -2.06
CA LYS A 70 -5.34 20.90 -1.92
C LYS A 70 -4.11 20.01 -1.83
N LEU A 71 -4.27 18.73 -1.47
CA LEU A 71 -3.19 17.76 -1.31
C LEU A 71 -3.72 16.35 -1.53
N ILE A 72 -2.96 15.55 -2.28
CA ILE A 72 -3.18 14.10 -2.37
C ILE A 72 -1.96 13.40 -1.75
N ALA A 73 -2.20 12.60 -0.71
CA ALA A 73 -1.18 11.82 -0.02
C ALA A 73 -1.35 10.33 -0.32
N VAL A 74 -0.37 9.74 -0.99
CA VAL A 74 -0.36 8.32 -1.34
C VAL A 74 0.46 7.56 -0.32
N LEU A 75 -0.17 6.69 0.47
CA LEU A 75 0.46 5.87 1.51
C LEU A 75 1.16 4.64 0.91
N ALA A 76 1.91 4.84 -0.16
CA ALA A 76 2.66 3.82 -0.88
C ALA A 76 3.87 4.45 -1.58
N THR A 77 4.80 3.61 -2.05
CA THR A 77 5.90 4.07 -2.90
C THR A 77 5.40 4.43 -4.30
N GLY A 78 4.56 3.58 -4.91
CA GLY A 78 3.96 3.84 -6.22
C GLY A 78 2.81 4.83 -6.12
N TYR A 79 2.78 5.82 -7.00
CA TYR A 79 1.73 6.85 -7.08
C TYR A 79 1.00 6.86 -8.43
N ASN A 80 1.15 5.81 -9.21
CA ASN A 80 0.51 5.65 -10.54
C ASN A 80 -1.03 5.53 -10.48
N VAL A 81 -1.60 5.42 -9.30
CA VAL A 81 -3.05 5.48 -9.05
C VAL A 81 -3.60 6.91 -9.17
N VAL A 82 -2.74 7.93 -9.18
CA VAL A 82 -3.13 9.33 -9.36
C VAL A 82 -2.76 9.77 -10.77
N ASP A 83 -3.67 10.48 -11.44
CA ASP A 83 -3.31 11.25 -12.64
C ASP A 83 -2.42 12.43 -12.24
N TYR A 84 -1.15 12.12 -12.07
CA TYR A 84 -0.14 13.06 -11.59
C TYR A 84 0.05 14.23 -12.56
N ALA A 85 -0.07 13.99 -13.87
CA ALA A 85 0.09 15.04 -14.87
C ALA A 85 -1.01 16.09 -14.71
N TYR A 86 -2.24 15.65 -14.54
CA TYR A 86 -3.38 16.52 -14.36
C TYR A 86 -3.38 17.21 -12.97
N ALA A 87 -3.01 16.48 -11.91
CA ALA A 87 -2.84 17.10 -10.59
C ALA A 87 -1.84 18.26 -10.62
N LYS A 88 -0.73 18.09 -11.35
CA LYS A 88 0.28 19.14 -11.56
C LYS A 88 -0.28 20.35 -12.32
N GLU A 89 -1.08 20.12 -13.37
CA GLU A 89 -1.76 21.21 -14.11
C GLU A 89 -2.69 22.02 -13.20
N LYS A 90 -3.42 21.35 -12.31
CA LYS A 90 -4.28 21.97 -11.31
C LYS A 90 -3.54 22.61 -10.13
N GLY A 91 -2.23 22.39 -10.02
CA GLY A 91 -1.44 22.86 -8.89
C GLY A 91 -1.70 22.09 -7.60
N ILE A 92 -2.22 20.85 -7.69
CA ILE A 92 -2.47 19.98 -6.55
C ILE A 92 -1.19 19.18 -6.30
N PRO A 93 -0.48 19.36 -5.17
CA PRO A 93 0.67 18.54 -4.81
C PRO A 93 0.25 17.10 -4.54
N VAL A 94 1.06 16.17 -5.04
CA VAL A 94 0.93 14.74 -4.77
C VAL A 94 2.19 14.29 -4.04
N VAL A 95 2.03 13.69 -2.85
CA VAL A 95 3.13 13.18 -2.03
C VAL A 95 2.98 11.68 -1.86
N ASN A 96 4.10 10.99 -1.69
CA ASN A 96 4.14 9.53 -1.49
C ASN A 96 5.14 9.17 -0.38
N VAL A 97 5.25 7.87 -0.06
CA VAL A 97 6.24 7.33 0.89
C VAL A 97 7.32 6.56 0.11
N PRO A 98 8.41 7.22 -0.32
CA PRO A 98 9.44 6.59 -1.11
C PRO A 98 10.29 5.63 -0.28
N THR A 99 10.81 4.59 -0.92
CA THR A 99 11.92 3.71 -0.45
C THR A 99 11.69 2.86 0.79
N TYR A 100 10.59 2.97 1.54
CA TYR A 100 10.38 2.20 2.76
C TYR A 100 10.43 0.67 2.54
N GLY A 101 9.97 0.21 1.39
CA GLY A 101 9.92 -1.21 1.04
C GLY A 101 11.18 -1.77 0.39
N THR A 102 12.15 -0.96 0.00
CA THR A 102 13.27 -1.38 -0.85
C THR A 102 14.10 -2.51 -0.22
N GLN A 103 14.49 -2.35 1.04
CA GLN A 103 15.29 -3.36 1.73
C GLN A 103 14.47 -4.63 2.01
N ILE A 104 13.24 -4.49 2.47
CA ILE A 104 12.35 -5.61 2.82
C ILE A 104 12.02 -6.44 1.59
N VAL A 105 11.67 -5.80 0.48
CA VAL A 105 11.37 -6.47 -0.80
C VAL A 105 12.62 -7.17 -1.34
N GLY A 106 13.79 -6.53 -1.28
CA GLY A 106 15.05 -7.14 -1.70
C GLY A 106 15.41 -8.35 -0.85
N GLN A 107 15.27 -8.25 0.47
CA GLN A 107 15.51 -9.38 1.39
C GLN A 107 14.54 -10.54 1.14
N TYR A 108 13.26 -10.24 0.90
CA TYR A 108 12.27 -11.25 0.60
C TYR A 108 12.56 -11.97 -0.73
N ALA A 109 12.93 -11.23 -1.77
CA ALA A 109 13.33 -11.80 -3.05
C ALA A 109 14.55 -12.73 -2.91
N LEU A 110 15.54 -12.32 -2.10
CA LEU A 110 16.69 -13.18 -1.77
C LEU A 110 16.27 -14.44 -1.01
N GLY A 111 15.36 -14.30 -0.05
CA GLY A 111 14.80 -15.43 0.69
C GLY A 111 14.11 -16.46 -0.21
N LEU A 112 13.32 -15.99 -1.19
CA LEU A 112 12.70 -16.87 -2.19
C LEU A 112 13.73 -17.55 -3.08
N LEU A 113 14.77 -16.85 -3.51
CA LEU A 113 15.86 -17.42 -4.29
C LEU A 113 16.56 -18.54 -3.50
N LEU A 114 16.88 -18.29 -2.24
CA LEU A 114 17.51 -19.28 -1.36
C LEU A 114 16.61 -20.49 -1.12
N GLU A 115 15.30 -20.29 -0.97
CA GLU A 115 14.33 -21.39 -0.85
C GLU A 115 14.33 -22.26 -2.12
N ILE A 116 14.31 -21.63 -3.30
CA ILE A 116 14.34 -22.36 -4.59
C ILE A 116 15.65 -23.16 -4.75
N CYS A 117 16.80 -22.58 -4.37
CA CYS A 117 18.10 -23.22 -4.53
C CYS A 117 18.38 -24.29 -3.47
N SER A 118 17.94 -24.09 -2.24
CA SER A 118 18.36 -24.87 -1.06
C SER A 118 17.23 -25.68 -0.42
N HIS A 119 15.99 -25.51 -0.87
CA HIS A 119 14.81 -26.28 -0.42
C HIS A 119 14.67 -26.34 1.12
N TYR A 120 14.84 -25.21 1.83
CA TYR A 120 14.78 -25.16 3.29
C TYR A 120 13.48 -25.72 3.87
N GLY A 121 12.34 -25.42 3.25
CA GLY A 121 11.04 -25.96 3.66
C GLY A 121 11.00 -27.48 3.57
N HIS A 122 11.52 -28.06 2.49
CA HIS A 122 11.61 -29.51 2.34
C HIS A 122 12.52 -30.16 3.41
N HIS A 123 13.66 -29.54 3.69
CA HIS A 123 14.56 -30.05 4.73
C HIS A 123 13.95 -29.95 6.14
N ASP A 124 13.23 -28.88 6.44
CA ASP A 124 12.50 -28.73 7.70
C ASP A 124 11.42 -29.82 7.87
N GLU A 125 10.66 -30.12 6.80
CA GLU A 125 9.69 -31.21 6.80
C GLU A 125 10.37 -32.57 7.02
N CYS A 126 11.47 -32.86 6.33
CA CYS A 126 12.23 -34.09 6.52
C CYS A 126 12.71 -34.26 7.96
N VAL A 127 13.17 -33.21 8.61
CA VAL A 127 13.58 -33.24 10.02
C VAL A 127 12.39 -33.54 10.92
N LYS A 128 11.26 -32.90 10.74
CA LYS A 128 10.03 -33.10 11.53
C LYS A 128 9.48 -34.51 11.37
N GLU A 129 9.67 -35.14 10.21
CA GLU A 129 9.27 -36.52 9.92
C GLU A 129 10.33 -37.58 10.37
N GLY A 130 11.44 -37.16 10.97
CA GLY A 130 12.51 -38.06 11.40
C GLY A 130 13.34 -38.65 10.25
N LYS A 131 13.30 -38.04 9.07
CA LYS A 131 13.98 -38.51 7.85
C LYS A 131 15.38 -37.93 7.67
N TRP A 132 15.83 -37.05 8.52
CA TRP A 132 17.13 -36.38 8.41
C TRP A 132 18.32 -37.32 8.33
N GLU A 133 18.34 -38.36 9.14
CA GLU A 133 19.44 -39.32 9.23
C GLU A 133 19.54 -40.25 8.00
N ASN A 134 18.43 -40.44 7.30
CA ASN A 134 18.27 -41.40 6.21
C ASN A 134 18.18 -40.76 4.82
N ASN A 135 18.49 -39.48 4.70
CA ASN A 135 18.45 -38.82 3.41
C ASN A 135 19.59 -39.30 2.50
N PRO A 136 19.30 -40.07 1.42
CA PRO A 136 20.33 -40.59 0.53
C PRO A 136 20.97 -39.51 -0.36
N ASP A 137 20.34 -38.38 -0.48
CA ASP A 137 20.83 -37.25 -1.28
C ASP A 137 21.61 -36.25 -0.43
N ARG A 138 22.90 -36.51 -0.30
CA ARG A 138 23.82 -35.56 0.34
C ARG A 138 24.23 -34.39 -0.57
N LYS A 139 23.75 -34.34 -1.80
CA LYS A 139 24.12 -33.31 -2.79
C LYS A 139 23.20 -32.09 -2.77
N SER A 140 22.09 -32.15 -2.04
CA SER A 140 21.12 -31.05 -1.96
C SER A 140 21.57 -29.91 -1.06
N VAL A 141 22.81 -29.89 -0.59
CA VAL A 141 23.37 -28.83 0.28
C VAL A 141 24.52 -28.07 -0.39
N VAL A 142 24.65 -28.17 -1.72
CA VAL A 142 25.67 -27.44 -2.47
C VAL A 142 25.04 -26.69 -3.62
#